data_7f6fc5b79ea4829be46ab44f04881a4d
#
_entry.id   7f6fc5b79ea4829be46ab44f04881a4d
#
_cell.length_a   1.000
_cell.length_b   1.000
_cell.length_c   1.000
_cell.angle_alpha   90.00
_cell.angle_beta   90.00
_cell.angle_gamma   90.00
#
_symmetry.space_group_name_H-M   'P 1'
#
loop_
_entity.id
_entity.type
_entity.pdbx_description
1 polymer ?
#
loop_
_entity_poly.entity_id
_entity_poly.type
_entity_poly.pdbx_seq_one_letter_code
_entity_poly.pdbx_strand_id
1 'polypeptide(L)'
;MLILIETPKNLLPFKFNKTSSSISHGANNISSILLNLFINDLTIHKIIVSDISDSDYKIINKEYASKKNTLITPYKNLKSQIEKTEKIPDICINFDANITKLIHFRNINKYTYPIIGLIHSLGFYSHFKTIELTKKLLQEYDTYICPSKNTQQSLINFGFPKKNTAVISYGVNTTKFKPNNNKTQLRKDLSIATNATVILILGRVSPGLKTDLSPALKLMPNLVKKHPDLILYIAGTVLDETYLSKLKTMSKKLKIENHIIWEPFPDHKNIQKYYQVSDIFLSLSDCCAETFGLTVLEAMASSLPVIISNFAGYKDHIKHKSNGYYISSYTADCNLENDYYNPSNKEFGEIYSQSITLNYKQLKTYLLQLIQSPDLQKQIGQKARETIKEKKTQDIMYNSYKNLISHIINKKNNEEKFLEIPDYINISDLFSHQCSHQLTYNDLFYLTNDTKEKVEKESHFFFFENQLTNYDLITPIIFMLNTEPMTINQLASKLNKSKTLVAKNCLFLLKQTFIRANMT
;
A
#
# COMPACT_ATOMS: atom_id res chain seq x y z
N MET A 1 -32.20 10.97 -5.48
CA MET A 1 -31.45 9.75 -5.11
C MET A 1 -31.34 9.64 -3.59
N LEU A 2 -31.68 8.47 -3.03
CA LEU A 2 -31.49 8.14 -1.62
C LEU A 2 -30.31 7.17 -1.52
N ILE A 3 -29.25 7.56 -0.82
CA ILE A 3 -28.05 6.74 -0.65
C ILE A 3 -27.96 6.27 0.80
N LEU A 4 -27.75 4.97 1.01
CA LEU A 4 -27.33 4.42 2.29
C LEU A 4 -25.80 4.29 2.29
N ILE A 5 -25.14 4.87 3.29
CA ILE A 5 -23.70 4.74 3.50
C ILE A 5 -23.44 4.03 4.81
N GLU A 6 -22.74 2.91 4.79
CA GLU A 6 -22.22 2.24 5.96
C GLU A 6 -20.75 2.62 6.14
N THR A 7 -20.40 3.11 7.33
CA THR A 7 -19.01 3.43 7.67
C THR A 7 -18.47 2.37 8.63
N PRO A 8 -17.26 1.84 8.43
CA PRO A 8 -16.63 0.97 9.42
C PRO A 8 -16.42 1.68 10.76
N LYS A 9 -16.55 0.93 11.85
CA LYS A 9 -16.57 1.43 13.25
C LYS A 9 -15.41 2.34 13.66
N ASN A 10 -14.32 2.40 12.93
CA ASN A 10 -13.10 3.15 13.28
C ASN A 10 -12.68 4.15 12.19
N LEU A 11 -13.59 4.54 11.28
CA LEU A 11 -13.24 5.35 10.10
C LEU A 11 -13.25 6.85 10.30
N LEU A 12 -13.57 7.34 11.49
CA LEU A 12 -13.60 8.79 11.70
C LEU A 12 -12.20 9.36 11.96
N PRO A 13 -11.81 10.40 11.20
CA PRO A 13 -10.47 10.98 11.26
C PRO A 13 -10.18 11.79 12.54
N PHE A 14 -11.11 11.92 13.49
CA PHE A 14 -11.12 13.00 14.46
C PHE A 14 -10.55 12.68 15.86
N LYS A 15 -10.17 11.45 16.17
CA LYS A 15 -9.45 11.16 17.41
C LYS A 15 -8.25 10.26 17.17
N PHE A 16 -7.14 10.86 16.81
CA PHE A 16 -5.83 10.24 17.00
C PHE A 16 -5.50 10.19 18.49
N ASN A 17 -6.07 9.24 19.23
CA ASN A 17 -5.47 8.83 20.49
C ASN A 17 -4.16 8.10 20.16
N LYS A 18 -3.06 8.54 20.76
CA LYS A 18 -1.69 8.01 20.59
C LYS A 18 -1.55 6.50 20.81
N THR A 19 -2.61 5.78 21.18
CA THR A 19 -2.60 4.39 21.65
C THR A 19 -3.23 3.36 20.73
N SER A 20 -3.83 3.72 19.58
CA SER A 20 -4.42 2.69 18.69
C SER A 20 -3.48 2.34 17.54
N SER A 21 -2.80 1.21 17.66
CA SER A 21 -1.86 0.63 16.68
C SER A 21 -2.50 0.09 15.39
N SER A 22 -3.84 0.11 15.26
CA SER A 22 -4.57 -0.58 14.19
C SER A 22 -5.17 0.33 13.10
N ILE A 23 -4.86 1.63 13.07
CA ILE A 23 -5.55 2.57 12.19
C ILE A 23 -4.89 2.62 10.80
N SER A 24 -5.63 2.22 9.78
CA SER A 24 -5.28 2.45 8.38
C SER A 24 -5.54 3.90 7.98
N HIS A 25 -4.56 4.78 8.17
CA HIS A 25 -4.70 6.22 7.88
C HIS A 25 -5.19 6.50 6.45
N GLY A 26 -4.73 5.72 5.46
CA GLY A 26 -5.12 5.90 4.06
C GLY A 26 -6.60 5.61 3.81
N ALA A 27 -7.10 4.49 4.33
CA ALA A 27 -8.51 4.11 4.19
C ALA A 27 -9.44 5.12 4.87
N ASN A 28 -9.12 5.51 6.10
CA ASN A 28 -9.90 6.49 6.88
C ASN A 28 -9.94 7.85 6.18
N ASN A 29 -8.82 8.29 5.61
CA ASN A 29 -8.76 9.55 4.89
C ASN A 29 -9.66 9.53 3.65
N ILE A 30 -9.59 8.48 2.83
CA ILE A 30 -10.42 8.35 1.62
C ILE A 30 -11.90 8.25 1.96
N SER A 31 -12.26 7.46 2.97
CA SER A 31 -13.67 7.31 3.39
C SER A 31 -14.24 8.64 3.90
N SER A 32 -13.45 9.39 4.67
CA SER A 32 -13.84 10.73 5.13
C SER A 32 -14.01 11.72 3.98
N ILE A 33 -13.10 11.70 3.01
CA ILE A 33 -13.19 12.53 1.81
C ILE A 33 -14.46 12.20 1.02
N LEU A 34 -14.72 10.92 0.76
CA LEU A 34 -15.89 10.46 0.03
C LEU A 34 -17.19 10.83 0.76
N LEU A 35 -17.25 10.60 2.07
CA LEU A 35 -18.42 10.97 2.87
C LEU A 35 -18.71 12.48 2.75
N ASN A 36 -17.69 13.32 2.90
CA ASN A 36 -17.84 14.78 2.74
C ASN A 36 -18.31 15.17 1.34
N LEU A 37 -17.80 14.54 0.29
CA LEU A 37 -18.19 14.81 -1.09
C LEU A 37 -19.65 14.41 -1.34
N PHE A 38 -20.08 13.26 -0.85
CA PHE A 38 -21.47 12.82 -0.96
C PHE A 38 -22.44 13.74 -0.18
N ILE A 39 -22.09 14.10 1.06
CA ILE A 39 -22.95 14.97 1.90
C ILE A 39 -23.12 16.38 1.30
N ASN A 40 -22.09 16.88 0.64
CA ASN A 40 -22.13 18.22 0.02
C ASN A 40 -22.67 18.22 -1.43
N ASP A 41 -22.99 17.07 -2.01
CA ASP A 41 -23.57 16.99 -3.35
C ASP A 41 -25.09 17.29 -3.31
N LEU A 42 -25.46 18.46 -3.80
CA LEU A 42 -26.84 18.93 -3.83
C LEU A 42 -27.77 18.12 -4.76
N THR A 43 -27.21 17.27 -5.62
CA THR A 43 -28.00 16.37 -6.49
C THR A 43 -28.50 15.13 -5.73
N ILE A 44 -28.00 14.87 -4.53
CA ILE A 44 -28.43 13.78 -3.67
C ILE A 44 -29.52 14.28 -2.73
N HIS A 45 -30.71 13.70 -2.84
CA HIS A 45 -31.86 14.14 -2.05
C HIS A 45 -31.74 13.77 -0.58
N LYS A 46 -31.20 12.58 -0.27
CA LYS A 46 -31.05 12.12 1.10
C LYS A 46 -29.93 11.09 1.22
N ILE A 47 -29.18 11.18 2.33
CA ILE A 47 -28.13 10.23 2.71
C ILE A 47 -28.48 9.68 4.10
N ILE A 48 -28.45 8.36 4.25
CA ILE A 48 -28.50 7.69 5.54
C ILE A 48 -27.11 7.16 5.83
N VAL A 49 -26.48 7.59 6.92
CA VAL A 49 -25.18 7.10 7.38
C VAL A 49 -25.40 6.15 8.56
N SER A 50 -24.90 4.94 8.45
CA SER A 50 -25.13 3.85 9.41
C SER A 50 -23.86 3.20 9.93
N ASP A 51 -23.99 2.38 10.95
CA ASP A 51 -22.95 1.60 11.67
C ASP A 51 -21.88 2.44 12.35
N ILE A 52 -22.30 3.53 12.94
CA ILE A 52 -21.44 4.43 13.69
C ILE A 52 -21.44 4.01 15.17
N SER A 53 -20.28 3.96 15.81
CA SER A 53 -20.21 3.76 17.27
C SER A 53 -20.91 4.90 18.02
N ASP A 54 -21.44 4.63 19.21
CA ASP A 54 -22.14 5.67 20.00
C ASP A 54 -21.23 6.89 20.29
N SER A 55 -19.92 6.69 20.40
CA SER A 55 -18.95 7.78 20.55
C SER A 55 -18.81 8.61 19.28
N ASP A 56 -18.78 7.95 18.13
CA ASP A 56 -18.61 8.60 16.84
C ASP A 56 -19.91 9.23 16.35
N TYR A 57 -21.07 8.66 16.72
CA TYR A 57 -22.39 9.23 16.45
C TYR A 57 -22.50 10.67 16.95
N LYS A 58 -22.06 10.92 18.18
CA LYS A 58 -22.11 12.27 18.77
C LYS A 58 -21.27 13.28 17.98
N ILE A 59 -20.12 12.84 17.46
CA ILE A 59 -19.19 13.70 16.71
C ILE A 59 -19.73 13.96 15.31
N ILE A 60 -20.10 12.91 14.57
CA ILE A 60 -20.65 13.02 13.21
C ILE A 60 -21.96 13.80 13.24
N ASN A 61 -22.83 13.48 14.19
CA ASN A 61 -24.11 14.19 14.30
C ASN A 61 -23.89 15.68 14.55
N LYS A 62 -22.93 16.07 15.40
CA LYS A 62 -22.59 17.48 15.62
C LYS A 62 -22.07 18.17 14.36
N GLU A 63 -21.27 17.47 13.55
CA GLU A 63 -20.66 18.02 12.32
C GLU A 63 -21.65 18.11 11.16
N TYR A 64 -22.52 17.10 11.00
CA TYR A 64 -23.37 16.98 9.82
C TYR A 64 -24.88 17.13 10.11
N ALA A 65 -25.31 17.24 11.35
CA ALA A 65 -26.74 17.40 11.71
C ALA A 65 -27.38 18.65 11.10
N SER A 66 -26.58 19.68 10.81
CA SER A 66 -27.06 20.91 10.14
C SER A 66 -27.34 20.70 8.64
N LYS A 67 -26.88 19.59 8.04
CA LYS A 67 -27.11 19.29 6.63
C LYS A 67 -28.49 18.66 6.45
N LYS A 68 -29.41 19.39 5.86
CA LYS A 68 -30.83 19.02 5.70
C LYS A 68 -31.07 17.67 5.01
N ASN A 69 -30.13 17.22 4.19
CA ASN A 69 -30.23 15.98 3.41
C ASN A 69 -29.53 14.77 4.07
N THR A 70 -28.94 14.91 5.25
CA THR A 70 -28.17 13.84 5.92
C THR A 70 -28.89 13.37 7.16
N LEU A 71 -29.11 12.04 7.25
CA LEU A 71 -29.65 11.36 8.42
C LEU A 71 -28.60 10.40 8.94
N ILE A 72 -28.22 10.54 10.20
CA ILE A 72 -27.25 9.67 10.86
C ILE A 72 -28.01 8.75 11.82
N THR A 73 -27.75 7.44 11.75
CA THR A 73 -28.46 6.46 12.56
C THR A 73 -27.58 5.30 12.99
N PRO A 74 -27.70 4.82 14.24
CA PRO A 74 -27.13 3.54 14.64
C PRO A 74 -27.72 2.39 13.80
N TYR A 75 -26.91 1.36 13.50
CA TYR A 75 -27.36 0.22 12.68
C TYR A 75 -28.63 -0.44 13.23
N LYS A 76 -28.79 -0.58 14.54
CA LYS A 76 -29.97 -1.14 15.18
C LYS A 76 -31.28 -0.43 14.80
N ASN A 77 -31.21 0.84 14.42
CA ASN A 77 -32.36 1.65 14.01
C ASN A 77 -32.50 1.79 12.49
N LEU A 78 -31.61 1.17 11.71
CA LEU A 78 -31.53 1.38 10.27
C LEU A 78 -32.85 1.06 9.56
N LYS A 79 -33.48 -0.08 9.89
CA LYS A 79 -34.77 -0.47 9.30
C LYS A 79 -35.85 0.61 9.51
N SER A 80 -36.06 1.02 10.76
CA SER A 80 -37.09 2.03 11.09
C SER A 80 -36.79 3.39 10.45
N GLN A 81 -35.53 3.72 10.23
CA GLN A 81 -35.16 4.96 9.55
C GLN A 81 -35.39 4.90 8.03
N ILE A 82 -35.14 3.74 7.40
CA ILE A 82 -35.51 3.53 5.99
C ILE A 82 -37.03 3.62 5.83
N GLU A 83 -37.80 2.95 6.69
CA GLU A 83 -39.27 2.99 6.67
C GLU A 83 -39.80 4.43 6.80
N LYS A 84 -39.20 5.27 7.67
CA LYS A 84 -39.59 6.69 7.79
C LYS A 84 -39.25 7.54 6.56
N THR A 85 -38.42 7.06 5.64
CA THR A 85 -38.17 7.77 4.39
C THR A 85 -39.21 7.48 3.32
N GLU A 86 -40.12 6.51 3.57
CA GLU A 86 -41.12 6.02 2.62
C GLU A 86 -40.50 5.57 1.28
N LYS A 87 -39.21 5.37 1.25
CA LYS A 87 -38.44 4.98 0.06
C LYS A 87 -37.31 4.02 0.43
N ILE A 88 -37.18 2.92 -0.32
CA ILE A 88 -36.03 2.03 -0.26
C ILE A 88 -34.81 2.79 -0.85
N PRO A 89 -33.61 2.65 -0.27
CA PRO A 89 -32.40 3.24 -0.86
C PRO A 89 -32.23 2.86 -2.33
N ASP A 90 -31.79 3.79 -3.15
CA ASP A 90 -31.47 3.54 -4.54
C ASP A 90 -30.18 2.70 -4.65
N ILE A 91 -29.26 2.89 -3.70
CA ILE A 91 -27.98 2.19 -3.61
C ILE A 91 -27.45 2.20 -2.17
N CYS A 92 -26.65 1.19 -1.81
CA CYS A 92 -25.88 1.15 -0.58
C CYS A 92 -24.39 1.16 -0.86
N ILE A 93 -23.61 1.96 -0.14
CA ILE A 93 -22.15 2.05 -0.26
C ILE A 93 -21.52 1.71 1.08
N ASN A 94 -20.69 0.68 1.12
CA ASN A 94 -19.85 0.39 2.26
C ASN A 94 -18.41 0.87 2.00
N PHE A 95 -17.87 1.68 2.90
CA PHE A 95 -16.49 2.13 2.83
C PHE A 95 -15.49 1.06 3.32
N ASP A 96 -15.86 -0.21 3.22
CA ASP A 96 -15.03 -1.37 3.54
C ASP A 96 -15.32 -2.52 2.57
N ALA A 97 -14.40 -3.49 2.53
CA ALA A 97 -14.56 -4.71 1.74
C ALA A 97 -15.61 -5.68 2.34
N ASN A 98 -15.87 -5.60 3.64
CA ASN A 98 -16.83 -6.49 4.31
C ASN A 98 -18.26 -6.01 4.17
N ILE A 99 -18.92 -6.40 3.09
CA ILE A 99 -20.34 -6.07 2.83
C ILE A 99 -21.32 -7.17 3.25
N THR A 100 -20.86 -8.24 3.91
CA THR A 100 -21.72 -9.39 4.29
C THR A 100 -22.91 -9.00 5.15
N LYS A 101 -22.70 -8.10 6.11
CA LYS A 101 -23.73 -7.58 7.00
C LYS A 101 -24.83 -6.82 6.23
N LEU A 102 -24.44 -6.02 5.25
CA LEU A 102 -25.38 -5.28 4.39
C LEU A 102 -26.18 -6.21 3.47
N ILE A 103 -25.51 -7.21 2.91
CA ILE A 103 -26.19 -8.25 2.10
C ILE A 103 -27.23 -8.98 2.96
N HIS A 104 -26.85 -9.39 4.17
CA HIS A 104 -27.76 -10.05 5.09
C HIS A 104 -28.96 -9.15 5.46
N PHE A 105 -28.71 -7.89 5.79
CA PHE A 105 -29.76 -6.91 6.08
C PHE A 105 -30.69 -6.70 4.88
N ARG A 106 -30.14 -6.55 3.67
CA ARG A 106 -30.90 -6.45 2.43
C ARG A 106 -31.83 -7.66 2.21
N ASN A 107 -31.27 -8.86 2.37
CA ASN A 107 -31.99 -10.10 2.09
C ASN A 107 -33.12 -10.35 3.10
N ILE A 108 -32.91 -10.16 4.40
CA ILE A 108 -33.95 -10.32 5.44
C ILE A 108 -35.12 -9.36 5.22
N ASN A 109 -34.84 -8.13 4.82
CA ASN A 109 -35.86 -7.11 4.60
C ASN A 109 -36.43 -7.14 3.18
N LYS A 110 -35.97 -8.07 2.33
CA LYS A 110 -36.39 -8.20 0.92
C LYS A 110 -36.19 -6.89 0.11
N TYR A 111 -35.16 -6.14 0.43
CA TYR A 111 -34.79 -4.97 -0.34
C TYR A 111 -34.02 -5.36 -1.60
N THR A 112 -34.04 -4.48 -2.62
CA THR A 112 -33.46 -4.76 -3.94
C THR A 112 -32.39 -3.77 -4.37
N TYR A 113 -31.88 -2.93 -3.45
CA TYR A 113 -30.81 -1.98 -3.80
C TYR A 113 -29.46 -2.67 -4.06
N PRO A 114 -28.68 -2.16 -5.01
CA PRO A 114 -27.32 -2.62 -5.21
C PRO A 114 -26.39 -2.21 -4.04
N ILE A 115 -25.34 -2.99 -3.83
CA ILE A 115 -24.34 -2.73 -2.80
C ILE A 115 -22.98 -2.52 -3.46
N ILE A 116 -22.31 -1.41 -3.09
CA ILE A 116 -20.92 -1.15 -3.45
C ILE A 116 -20.04 -1.34 -2.21
N GLY A 117 -19.01 -2.18 -2.32
CA GLY A 117 -17.93 -2.31 -1.33
C GLY A 117 -16.64 -1.67 -1.81
N LEU A 118 -15.86 -1.05 -0.91
CA LEU A 118 -14.58 -0.44 -1.23
C LEU A 118 -13.42 -1.33 -0.76
N ILE A 119 -12.49 -1.64 -1.67
CA ILE A 119 -11.27 -2.38 -1.34
C ILE A 119 -10.16 -1.37 -0.99
N HIS A 120 -9.91 -1.18 0.30
CA HIS A 120 -8.78 -0.36 0.77
C HIS A 120 -7.48 -1.15 0.95
N SER A 121 -7.60 -2.44 1.26
CA SER A 121 -6.48 -3.36 1.42
C SER A 121 -6.92 -4.77 1.01
N LEU A 122 -6.02 -5.53 0.43
CA LEU A 122 -6.27 -6.88 -0.06
C LEU A 122 -5.05 -7.79 0.17
N GLY A 123 -4.31 -7.59 1.22
CA GLY A 123 -3.09 -8.34 1.47
C GLY A 123 -3.15 -9.27 2.67
N PHE A 124 -4.33 -9.51 3.27
CA PHE A 124 -4.43 -10.29 4.49
C PHE A 124 -5.40 -11.45 4.34
N TYR A 125 -5.09 -12.56 4.98
CA TYR A 125 -5.92 -13.78 4.94
C TYR A 125 -7.38 -13.51 5.32
N SER A 126 -7.63 -12.67 6.32
CA SER A 126 -8.97 -12.28 6.73
C SER A 126 -9.77 -11.57 5.62
N HIS A 127 -9.11 -10.82 4.74
CA HIS A 127 -9.77 -10.18 3.59
C HIS A 127 -10.27 -11.22 2.60
N PHE A 128 -9.45 -12.23 2.28
CA PHE A 128 -9.84 -13.29 1.34
C PHE A 128 -10.99 -14.12 1.86
N LYS A 129 -10.98 -14.49 3.14
CA LYS A 129 -12.09 -15.20 3.78
C LYS A 129 -13.41 -14.42 3.70
N THR A 130 -13.35 -13.11 3.95
CA THR A 130 -14.53 -12.24 3.84
C THR A 130 -15.03 -12.13 2.41
N ILE A 131 -14.13 -11.96 1.44
CA ILE A 131 -14.46 -11.86 0.01
C ILE A 131 -15.04 -13.18 -0.49
N GLU A 132 -14.53 -14.32 -0.05
CA GLU A 132 -15.06 -15.63 -0.39
C GLU A 132 -16.51 -15.81 0.06
N LEU A 133 -16.81 -15.46 1.31
CA LEU A 133 -18.20 -15.50 1.82
C LEU A 133 -19.10 -14.56 1.02
N THR A 134 -18.62 -13.36 0.74
CA THR A 134 -19.37 -12.35 0.00
C THR A 134 -19.67 -12.80 -1.42
N LYS A 135 -18.70 -13.42 -2.12
CA LYS A 135 -18.82 -13.88 -3.50
C LYS A 135 -20.04 -14.78 -3.72
N LYS A 136 -20.39 -15.64 -2.74
CA LYS A 136 -21.55 -16.53 -2.81
C LYS A 136 -22.89 -15.82 -2.64
N LEU A 137 -22.90 -14.60 -2.12
CA LEU A 137 -24.09 -13.83 -1.73
C LEU A 137 -24.35 -12.63 -2.65
N LEU A 138 -23.43 -12.32 -3.56
CA LEU A 138 -23.55 -11.17 -4.46
C LEU A 138 -24.71 -11.34 -5.45
N GLN A 139 -25.32 -10.21 -5.77
CA GLN A 139 -26.20 -10.08 -6.92
C GLN A 139 -25.43 -9.46 -8.09
N GLU A 140 -25.98 -9.57 -9.32
CA GLU A 140 -25.31 -9.12 -10.54
C GLU A 140 -24.86 -7.65 -10.51
N TYR A 141 -25.64 -6.81 -9.85
CA TYR A 141 -25.39 -5.36 -9.74
C TYR A 141 -24.56 -4.95 -8.53
N ASP A 142 -24.22 -5.89 -7.63
CA ASP A 142 -23.30 -5.61 -6.54
C ASP A 142 -21.87 -5.45 -7.08
N THR A 143 -21.12 -4.47 -6.57
CA THR A 143 -19.82 -4.11 -7.17
C THR A 143 -18.80 -3.80 -6.11
N TYR A 144 -17.57 -4.34 -6.28
CA TYR A 144 -16.41 -3.88 -5.54
C TYR A 144 -15.63 -2.82 -6.32
N ILE A 145 -15.34 -1.69 -5.67
CA ILE A 145 -14.45 -0.67 -6.19
C ILE A 145 -13.03 -0.94 -5.72
N CYS A 146 -12.15 -1.14 -6.69
CA CYS A 146 -10.72 -1.32 -6.51
C CYS A 146 -10.00 0.00 -6.76
N PRO A 147 -9.02 0.41 -5.93
CA PRO A 147 -8.30 1.67 -6.12
C PRO A 147 -7.31 1.61 -7.30
N SER A 148 -6.93 0.41 -7.76
CA SER A 148 -5.99 0.18 -8.86
C SER A 148 -6.38 -1.02 -9.71
N LYS A 149 -5.89 -1.07 -10.95
CA LYS A 149 -6.02 -2.24 -11.83
C LYS A 149 -5.36 -3.48 -11.21
N ASN A 150 -4.26 -3.27 -10.50
CA ASN A 150 -3.55 -4.34 -9.81
C ASN A 150 -4.45 -4.99 -8.73
N THR A 151 -5.13 -4.18 -7.91
CA THR A 151 -6.07 -4.70 -6.90
C THR A 151 -7.25 -5.43 -7.54
N GLN A 152 -7.78 -4.91 -8.66
CA GLN A 152 -8.82 -5.61 -9.42
C GLN A 152 -8.32 -6.96 -9.92
N GLN A 153 -7.10 -7.02 -10.45
CA GLN A 153 -6.51 -8.27 -10.93
C GLN A 153 -6.33 -9.29 -9.81
N SER A 154 -5.95 -8.85 -8.59
CA SER A 154 -5.89 -9.74 -7.42
C SER A 154 -7.25 -10.35 -7.10
N LEU A 155 -8.34 -9.58 -7.17
CA LEU A 155 -9.70 -10.11 -6.98
C LEU A 155 -10.08 -11.12 -8.07
N ILE A 156 -9.75 -10.82 -9.33
CA ILE A 156 -10.03 -11.71 -10.46
C ILE A 156 -9.24 -13.02 -10.32
N ASN A 157 -7.96 -12.96 -9.94
CA ASN A 157 -7.14 -14.14 -9.68
C ASN A 157 -7.69 -14.97 -8.51
N PHE A 158 -8.35 -14.34 -7.55
CA PHE A 158 -9.09 -15.01 -6.47
C PHE A 158 -10.42 -15.62 -6.94
N GLY A 159 -10.73 -15.56 -8.23
CA GLY A 159 -11.97 -16.08 -8.81
C GLY A 159 -13.18 -15.16 -8.63
N PHE A 160 -12.96 -13.88 -8.37
CA PHE A 160 -14.06 -12.91 -8.29
C PHE A 160 -14.51 -12.49 -9.68
N PRO A 161 -15.83 -12.41 -9.98
CA PRO A 161 -16.30 -12.06 -11.32
C PRO A 161 -15.88 -10.63 -11.68
N LYS A 162 -15.19 -10.45 -12.81
CA LYS A 162 -14.73 -9.14 -13.28
C LYS A 162 -15.87 -8.12 -13.40
N LYS A 163 -17.05 -8.56 -13.81
CA LYS A 163 -18.25 -7.70 -13.96
C LYS A 163 -18.73 -7.08 -12.65
N ASN A 164 -18.45 -7.72 -11.51
CA ASN A 164 -18.74 -7.21 -10.17
C ASN A 164 -17.59 -6.38 -9.59
N THR A 165 -16.67 -5.92 -10.43
CA THR A 165 -15.55 -5.08 -10.02
C THR A 165 -15.44 -3.85 -10.89
N ALA A 166 -15.06 -2.71 -10.29
CA ALA A 166 -14.75 -1.48 -10.99
C ALA A 166 -13.43 -0.89 -10.47
N VAL A 167 -12.70 -0.18 -11.32
CA VAL A 167 -11.48 0.53 -10.90
C VAL A 167 -11.77 2.02 -10.81
N ILE A 168 -11.69 2.57 -9.61
CA ILE A 168 -11.73 4.02 -9.38
C ILE A 168 -10.51 4.40 -8.56
N SER A 169 -9.60 5.12 -9.20
CA SER A 169 -8.39 5.62 -8.56
C SER A 169 -8.72 6.64 -7.48
N TYR A 170 -8.03 6.56 -6.34
CA TYR A 170 -8.13 7.62 -5.34
C TYR A 170 -7.63 8.95 -5.89
N GLY A 171 -8.24 10.02 -5.40
CA GLY A 171 -7.87 11.39 -5.72
C GLY A 171 -7.14 12.08 -4.57
N VAL A 172 -6.26 13.01 -4.91
CA VAL A 172 -5.52 13.83 -3.96
C VAL A 172 -5.97 15.29 -3.99
N ASN A 173 -5.92 15.94 -2.84
CA ASN A 173 -6.18 17.38 -2.73
C ASN A 173 -4.97 18.18 -3.21
N THR A 174 -5.03 18.69 -4.43
CA THR A 174 -3.93 19.44 -5.07
C THR A 174 -3.76 20.88 -4.56
N THR A 175 -4.67 21.37 -3.73
CA THR A 175 -4.54 22.66 -3.04
C THR A 175 -3.80 22.50 -1.71
N LYS A 176 -4.00 21.39 -0.99
CA LYS A 176 -3.24 21.01 0.20
C LYS A 176 -1.84 20.55 -0.17
N PHE A 177 -1.73 19.59 -1.09
CA PHE A 177 -0.47 19.03 -1.58
C PHE A 177 0.00 19.82 -2.80
N LYS A 178 0.88 20.77 -2.55
CA LYS A 178 1.45 21.68 -3.58
C LYS A 178 2.86 22.06 -3.19
N PRO A 179 3.70 22.48 -4.16
CA PRO A 179 4.99 23.10 -3.88
C PRO A 179 4.84 24.28 -2.92
N ASN A 180 5.86 24.51 -2.11
CA ASN A 180 5.92 25.68 -1.24
C ASN A 180 7.00 26.65 -1.75
N ASN A 181 6.64 27.91 -1.93
CA ASN A 181 7.57 28.95 -2.36
C ASN A 181 8.54 29.37 -1.24
N ASN A 182 8.24 29.05 0.01
CA ASN A 182 9.09 29.36 1.17
C ASN A 182 9.75 28.12 1.80
N LYS A 183 10.28 27.25 0.95
CA LYS A 183 10.96 26.01 1.35
C LYS A 183 12.11 26.27 2.33
N THR A 184 12.87 27.35 2.15
CA THR A 184 13.99 27.72 3.01
C THR A 184 13.56 27.98 4.45
N GLN A 185 12.47 28.72 4.65
CA GLN A 185 11.96 28.96 6.02
C GLN A 185 11.44 27.69 6.64
N LEU A 186 10.67 26.89 5.89
CA LEU A 186 10.12 25.63 6.37
C LEU A 186 11.23 24.64 6.79
N ARG A 187 12.37 24.62 6.09
CA ARG A 187 13.55 23.84 6.48
C ARG A 187 14.15 24.32 7.79
N LYS A 188 14.28 25.64 7.98
CA LYS A 188 14.75 26.21 9.26
C LYS A 188 13.83 25.80 10.41
N ASP A 189 12.51 25.88 10.23
CA ASP A 189 11.50 25.52 11.24
C ASP A 189 11.60 24.04 11.65
N LEU A 190 12.05 23.18 10.74
CA LEU A 190 12.25 21.74 10.96
C LEU A 190 13.71 21.36 11.25
N SER A 191 14.60 22.34 11.48
CA SER A 191 16.02 22.13 11.74
C SER A 191 16.74 21.33 10.62
N ILE A 192 16.33 21.53 9.37
CA ILE A 192 16.95 20.93 8.18
C ILE A 192 17.88 21.96 7.55
N ALA A 193 19.12 21.58 7.22
CA ALA A 193 20.07 22.46 6.53
C ALA A 193 19.47 22.94 5.20
N THR A 194 19.54 24.24 4.94
CA THR A 194 18.86 24.85 3.78
C THR A 194 19.44 24.41 2.43
N ASN A 195 20.73 24.04 2.42
CA ASN A 195 21.47 23.53 1.25
C ASN A 195 21.41 21.99 1.12
N ALA A 196 20.81 21.27 2.09
CA ALA A 196 20.76 19.81 2.04
C ALA A 196 19.89 19.32 0.87
N THR A 197 20.31 18.21 0.26
CA THR A 197 19.45 17.41 -0.61
C THR A 197 18.66 16.42 0.26
N VAL A 198 17.34 16.54 0.29
CA VAL A 198 16.48 15.77 1.18
C VAL A 198 15.70 14.70 0.42
N ILE A 199 15.98 13.43 0.72
CA ILE A 199 15.20 12.28 0.26
C ILE A 199 14.16 11.95 1.34
N LEU A 200 12.87 11.99 1.01
CA LEU A 200 11.78 11.67 1.92
C LEU A 200 11.29 10.25 1.71
N ILE A 201 11.20 9.49 2.80
CA ILE A 201 10.38 8.28 2.92
C ILE A 201 9.25 8.63 3.89
N LEU A 202 8.00 8.52 3.44
CA LEU A 202 6.84 8.82 4.28
C LEU A 202 5.85 7.65 4.25
N GLY A 203 5.61 7.06 5.44
CA GLY A 203 4.71 5.92 5.62
C GLY A 203 4.98 5.19 6.93
N ARG A 204 4.20 4.14 7.21
CA ARG A 204 4.42 3.33 8.42
C ARG A 204 5.82 2.73 8.42
N VAL A 205 6.50 2.80 9.57
CA VAL A 205 7.79 2.14 9.77
C VAL A 205 7.52 0.71 10.25
N SER A 206 7.34 -0.19 9.29
CA SER A 206 7.03 -1.60 9.54
C SER A 206 7.39 -2.43 8.30
N PRO A 207 8.23 -3.45 8.45
CA PRO A 207 8.73 -4.23 7.32
C PRO A 207 7.62 -5.05 6.64
N GLY A 208 6.76 -5.71 7.38
CA GLY A 208 5.71 -6.57 6.80
C GLY A 208 4.46 -5.81 6.33
N LEU A 209 4.26 -4.56 6.81
CA LEU A 209 3.05 -3.78 6.54
C LEU A 209 3.29 -2.58 5.63
N LYS A 210 4.54 -2.29 5.25
CA LYS A 210 4.87 -1.22 4.30
C LYS A 210 6.12 -1.53 3.48
N THR A 211 7.31 -1.53 4.09
CA THR A 211 8.59 -1.84 3.42
C THR A 211 9.70 -2.11 4.43
N ASP A 212 10.64 -2.98 4.07
CA ASP A 212 11.90 -3.11 4.78
C ASP A 212 12.83 -1.94 4.38
N LEU A 213 13.18 -1.08 5.35
CA LEU A 213 14.04 0.08 5.13
C LEU A 213 15.53 -0.25 5.15
N SER A 214 15.93 -1.44 5.62
CA SER A 214 17.32 -1.83 5.77
C SER A 214 18.13 -1.76 4.46
N PRO A 215 17.60 -2.18 3.28
CA PRO A 215 18.34 -2.05 2.04
C PRO A 215 18.55 -0.59 1.60
N ALA A 216 17.60 0.31 1.89
CA ALA A 216 17.76 1.74 1.60
C ALA A 216 18.88 2.35 2.47
N LEU A 217 18.94 1.99 3.77
CA LEU A 217 20.02 2.44 4.66
C LEU A 217 21.40 1.95 4.18
N LYS A 218 21.49 0.71 3.69
CA LYS A 218 22.75 0.14 3.15
C LYS A 218 23.29 0.89 1.93
N LEU A 219 22.46 1.61 1.19
CA LEU A 219 22.91 2.44 0.07
C LEU A 219 23.50 3.79 0.51
N MET A 220 23.08 4.30 1.67
CA MET A 220 23.45 5.65 2.14
C MET A 220 24.95 5.90 2.24
N PRO A 221 25.82 5.00 2.77
CA PRO A 221 27.27 5.27 2.86
C PRO A 221 27.90 5.65 1.53
N ASN A 222 27.49 4.99 0.44
CA ASN A 222 27.99 5.28 -0.90
C ASN A 222 27.45 6.61 -1.46
N LEU A 223 26.25 7.02 -1.07
CA LEU A 223 25.64 8.27 -1.50
C LEU A 223 26.24 9.45 -0.74
N VAL A 224 26.31 9.37 0.59
CA VAL A 224 26.84 10.47 1.43
C VAL A 224 28.32 10.71 1.21
N LYS A 225 29.11 9.68 0.88
CA LYS A 225 30.53 9.86 0.51
C LYS A 225 30.69 10.81 -0.69
N LYS A 226 29.73 10.81 -1.64
CA LYS A 226 29.75 11.67 -2.83
C LYS A 226 28.97 12.97 -2.64
N HIS A 227 27.99 12.96 -1.77
CA HIS A 227 27.06 14.06 -1.48
C HIS A 227 26.95 14.23 0.04
N PRO A 228 27.90 14.93 0.70
CA PRO A 228 27.94 15.05 2.16
C PRO A 228 26.78 15.84 2.77
N ASP A 229 26.05 16.59 1.97
CA ASP A 229 24.83 17.35 2.35
C ASP A 229 23.52 16.55 2.18
N LEU A 230 23.64 15.26 1.81
CA LEU A 230 22.47 14.40 1.62
C LEU A 230 21.84 14.02 2.95
N ILE A 231 20.53 14.18 3.06
CA ILE A 231 19.72 13.78 4.21
C ILE A 231 18.63 12.79 3.75
N LEU A 232 18.51 11.68 4.47
CA LEU A 232 17.38 10.76 4.39
C LEU A 232 16.38 11.11 5.50
N TYR A 233 15.23 11.63 5.15
CA TYR A 233 14.16 11.97 6.08
C TYR A 233 13.13 10.85 6.12
N ILE A 234 13.06 10.12 7.22
CA ILE A 234 12.12 9.00 7.42
C ILE A 234 11.03 9.47 8.38
N ALA A 235 9.84 9.71 7.86
CA ALA A 235 8.68 10.15 8.61
C ALA A 235 7.57 9.09 8.55
N GLY A 236 7.07 8.67 9.71
CA GLY A 236 5.97 7.69 9.73
C GLY A 236 5.72 7.05 11.08
N THR A 237 4.47 6.63 11.29
CA THR A 237 4.08 5.94 12.51
C THR A 237 4.86 4.65 12.67
N VAL A 238 5.54 4.51 13.79
CA VAL A 238 6.26 3.29 14.16
C VAL A 238 5.28 2.29 14.75
N LEU A 239 5.21 1.11 14.16
CA LEU A 239 4.38 0.01 14.65
C LEU A 239 5.19 -1.02 15.43
N ASP A 240 6.51 -0.99 15.29
CA ASP A 240 7.47 -1.89 15.93
C ASP A 240 8.70 -1.09 16.37
N GLU A 241 8.76 -0.79 17.68
CA GLU A 241 9.89 -0.05 18.27
C GLU A 241 11.18 -0.85 18.24
N THR A 242 11.12 -2.19 18.27
CA THR A 242 12.29 -3.06 18.15
C THR A 242 12.91 -2.91 16.76
N TYR A 243 12.07 -2.88 15.72
CA TYR A 243 12.54 -2.65 14.35
C TYR A 243 13.18 -1.27 14.19
N LEU A 244 12.54 -0.21 14.70
CA LEU A 244 13.13 1.13 14.68
C LEU A 244 14.47 1.17 15.41
N SER A 245 14.59 0.55 16.57
CA SER A 245 15.84 0.48 17.35
C SER A 245 16.95 -0.21 16.55
N LYS A 246 16.63 -1.33 15.87
CA LYS A 246 17.56 -2.04 14.99
C LYS A 246 18.01 -1.15 13.82
N LEU A 247 17.11 -0.41 13.16
CA LEU A 247 17.45 0.53 12.09
C LEU A 247 18.38 1.66 12.58
N LYS A 248 18.11 2.22 13.76
CA LYS A 248 18.99 3.22 14.39
C LYS A 248 20.37 2.66 14.72
N THR A 249 20.45 1.44 15.23
CA THR A 249 21.71 0.74 15.47
C THR A 249 22.48 0.51 14.17
N MET A 250 21.78 0.09 13.11
CA MET A 250 22.37 -0.06 11.76
C MET A 250 22.91 1.27 11.24
N SER A 251 22.19 2.38 11.39
CA SER A 251 22.64 3.68 10.91
C SER A 251 23.94 4.12 11.57
N LYS A 252 24.12 3.87 12.89
CA LYS A 252 25.35 4.11 13.62
C LYS A 252 26.51 3.25 13.09
N LYS A 253 26.30 1.95 12.92
CA LYS A 253 27.32 1.04 12.39
C LYS A 253 27.75 1.40 10.96
N LEU A 254 26.82 1.89 10.16
CA LEU A 254 27.08 2.40 8.80
C LEU A 254 27.68 3.82 8.79
N LYS A 255 27.83 4.48 9.95
CA LYS A 255 28.33 5.86 10.10
C LYS A 255 27.53 6.89 9.30
N ILE A 256 26.20 6.73 9.28
CA ILE A 256 25.27 7.60 8.55
C ILE A 256 24.21 8.24 9.46
N GLU A 257 24.32 8.11 10.77
CA GLU A 257 23.35 8.62 11.74
C GLU A 257 23.11 10.13 11.60
N ASN A 258 24.13 10.91 11.27
CA ASN A 258 24.04 12.36 11.05
C ASN A 258 23.37 12.73 9.71
N HIS A 259 23.14 11.76 8.84
CA HIS A 259 22.48 11.91 7.54
C HIS A 259 21.03 11.41 7.55
N ILE A 260 20.50 11.04 8.72
CA ILE A 260 19.13 10.51 8.84
C ILE A 260 18.35 11.33 9.86
N ILE A 261 17.19 11.82 9.43
CA ILE A 261 16.19 12.42 10.32
C ILE A 261 15.09 11.39 10.52
N TRP A 262 14.82 11.03 11.78
CA TRP A 262 13.74 10.13 12.17
C TRP A 262 12.56 10.94 12.73
N GLU A 263 11.40 10.83 12.10
CA GLU A 263 10.14 11.42 12.58
C GLU A 263 9.10 10.32 12.84
N PRO A 264 9.15 9.67 14.01
CA PRO A 264 8.29 8.53 14.33
C PRO A 264 6.83 8.91 14.62
N PHE A 265 6.57 10.21 14.84
CA PHE A 265 5.23 10.73 15.15
C PHE A 265 4.91 11.94 14.27
N PRO A 266 4.74 11.75 12.95
CA PRO A 266 4.55 12.85 12.04
C PRO A 266 3.24 13.60 12.34
N ASP A 267 3.28 14.92 12.16
CA ASP A 267 2.09 15.76 12.25
C ASP A 267 1.15 15.52 11.07
N HIS A 268 0.16 14.66 11.28
CA HIS A 268 -0.81 14.29 10.25
C HIS A 268 -1.69 15.45 9.76
N LYS A 269 -1.89 16.49 10.59
CA LYS A 269 -2.65 17.68 10.18
C LYS A 269 -1.89 18.48 9.15
N ASN A 270 -0.57 18.60 9.33
CA ASN A 270 0.34 19.35 8.46
C ASN A 270 1.29 18.42 7.69
N ILE A 271 0.80 17.23 7.31
CA ILE A 271 1.60 16.21 6.62
C ILE A 271 2.26 16.73 5.33
N GLN A 272 1.65 17.73 4.67
CA GLN A 272 2.19 18.35 3.46
C GLN A 272 3.56 19.02 3.67
N LYS A 273 3.89 19.45 4.90
CA LYS A 273 5.18 20.08 5.19
C LYS A 273 6.37 19.17 4.88
N TYR A 274 6.23 17.86 5.11
CA TYR A 274 7.30 16.88 4.85
C TYR A 274 7.63 16.79 3.36
N TYR A 275 6.60 16.79 2.49
CA TYR A 275 6.81 16.85 1.04
C TYR A 275 7.44 18.18 0.63
N GLN A 276 6.99 19.29 1.22
CA GLN A 276 7.41 20.65 0.85
C GLN A 276 8.87 20.97 1.20
N VAL A 277 9.47 20.32 2.19
CA VAL A 277 10.90 20.48 2.54
C VAL A 277 11.82 19.56 1.77
N SER A 278 11.27 18.56 1.09
CA SER A 278 12.02 17.50 0.42
C SER A 278 12.32 17.82 -1.04
N ASP A 279 13.26 17.08 -1.64
CA ASP A 279 13.69 17.21 -3.03
C ASP A 279 13.33 15.97 -3.85
N ILE A 280 13.37 14.79 -3.23
CA ILE A 280 13.09 13.49 -3.85
C ILE A 280 12.18 12.70 -2.91
N PHE A 281 11.17 12.05 -3.45
CA PHE A 281 10.33 11.12 -2.69
C PHE A 281 10.68 9.68 -3.05
N LEU A 282 10.89 8.86 -2.03
CA LEU A 282 11.22 7.45 -2.16
C LEU A 282 10.16 6.57 -1.49
N SER A 283 9.58 5.62 -2.23
CA SER A 283 8.65 4.65 -1.68
C SER A 283 8.89 3.25 -2.27
N LEU A 284 9.44 2.37 -1.44
CA LEU A 284 9.94 1.05 -1.81
C LEU A 284 9.02 -0.07 -1.31
N SER A 285 7.70 0.06 -1.52
CA SER A 285 6.76 -0.93 -1.02
C SER A 285 7.05 -2.33 -1.58
N ASP A 286 7.07 -3.31 -0.67
CA ASP A 286 7.18 -4.74 -0.93
C ASP A 286 6.07 -5.53 -0.20
N CYS A 287 5.05 -4.84 0.29
CA CYS A 287 3.93 -5.41 1.03
C CYS A 287 2.72 -5.63 0.13
N CYS A 288 2.18 -6.86 0.11
CA CYS A 288 0.99 -7.20 -0.68
C CYS A 288 -0.26 -6.39 -0.32
N ALA A 289 -0.32 -5.82 0.89
CA ALA A 289 -1.40 -4.95 1.33
C ALA A 289 -1.36 -3.54 0.72
N GLU A 290 -0.32 -3.20 -0.06
CA GLU A 290 -0.23 -1.93 -0.77
C GLU A 290 -1.11 -1.94 -2.02
N THR A 291 -2.35 -1.52 -1.87
CA THR A 291 -3.33 -1.52 -2.95
C THR A 291 -3.24 -0.29 -3.86
N PHE A 292 -2.64 0.81 -3.38
CA PHE A 292 -2.66 2.06 -4.12
C PHE A 292 -1.42 2.95 -3.90
N GLY A 293 -1.18 3.46 -2.68
CA GLY A 293 -0.07 4.36 -2.37
C GLY A 293 -0.40 5.84 -2.46
N LEU A 294 -1.31 6.31 -1.62
CA LEU A 294 -1.68 7.74 -1.54
C LEU A 294 -0.48 8.67 -1.37
N THR A 295 0.52 8.28 -0.57
CA THR A 295 1.73 9.07 -0.33
C THR A 295 2.53 9.37 -1.61
N VAL A 296 2.48 8.46 -2.59
CA VAL A 296 3.08 8.68 -3.91
C VAL A 296 2.35 9.81 -4.65
N LEU A 297 1.01 9.79 -4.65
CA LEU A 297 0.21 10.84 -5.29
C LEU A 297 0.40 12.19 -4.59
N GLU A 298 0.48 12.21 -3.27
CA GLU A 298 0.72 13.41 -2.47
C GLU A 298 2.09 14.02 -2.78
N ALA A 299 3.14 13.18 -2.92
CA ALA A 299 4.46 13.60 -3.35
C ALA A 299 4.44 14.18 -4.78
N MET A 300 3.81 13.47 -5.74
CA MET A 300 3.65 13.94 -7.11
C MET A 300 2.86 15.25 -7.17
N ALA A 301 1.78 15.37 -6.40
CA ALA A 301 1.00 16.61 -6.28
C ALA A 301 1.84 17.78 -5.72
N SER A 302 2.81 17.49 -4.86
CA SER A 302 3.75 18.46 -4.30
C SER A 302 4.94 18.77 -5.24
N SER A 303 4.90 18.28 -6.49
CA SER A 303 5.95 18.43 -7.51
C SER A 303 7.28 17.77 -7.14
N LEU A 304 7.26 16.70 -6.35
CA LEU A 304 8.47 15.91 -6.11
C LEU A 304 8.66 14.87 -7.22
N PRO A 305 9.89 14.70 -7.74
CA PRO A 305 10.24 13.50 -8.46
C PRO A 305 10.14 12.30 -7.54
N VAL A 306 9.49 11.23 -8.01
CA VAL A 306 9.26 10.02 -7.22
C VAL A 306 10.08 8.87 -7.76
N ILE A 307 10.71 8.10 -6.86
CA ILE A 307 11.28 6.78 -7.15
C ILE A 307 10.45 5.76 -6.37
N ILE A 308 9.82 4.83 -7.05
CA ILE A 308 8.90 3.87 -6.44
C ILE A 308 9.18 2.44 -6.94
N SER A 309 8.80 1.44 -6.15
CA SER A 309 8.85 0.05 -6.62
C SER A 309 7.82 -0.17 -7.74
N ASN A 310 8.20 -0.91 -8.77
CA ASN A 310 7.27 -1.41 -9.79
C ASN A 310 6.48 -2.59 -9.23
N PHE A 311 5.66 -2.30 -8.21
CA PHE A 311 4.98 -3.29 -7.38
C PHE A 311 3.56 -2.86 -7.04
N ALA A 312 2.65 -3.82 -6.97
CA ALA A 312 1.27 -3.67 -6.51
C ALA A 312 0.55 -2.45 -7.14
N GLY A 313 -0.19 -1.68 -6.34
CA GLY A 313 -0.93 -0.50 -6.80
C GLY A 313 -0.08 0.64 -7.34
N TYR A 314 1.23 0.65 -7.08
CA TYR A 314 2.15 1.69 -7.59
C TYR A 314 2.30 1.67 -9.10
N LYS A 315 2.08 0.51 -9.76
CA LYS A 315 2.18 0.36 -11.22
C LYS A 315 1.26 1.30 -12.01
N ASP A 316 0.18 1.78 -11.38
CA ASP A 316 -0.81 2.64 -12.04
C ASP A 316 -0.49 4.15 -11.93
N HIS A 317 0.64 4.55 -11.27
CA HIS A 317 0.86 5.95 -10.92
C HIS A 317 1.74 6.72 -11.89
N ILE A 318 2.80 6.09 -12.38
CA ILE A 318 3.80 6.83 -13.16
C ILE A 318 4.02 6.24 -14.57
N LYS A 319 4.48 7.10 -15.46
CA LYS A 319 5.13 6.73 -16.72
C LYS A 319 6.64 6.84 -16.51
N HIS A 320 7.32 5.69 -16.53
CA HIS A 320 8.74 5.57 -16.22
C HIS A 320 9.61 6.59 -16.98
N LYS A 321 10.53 7.26 -16.28
CA LYS A 321 11.43 8.33 -16.79
C LYS A 321 10.73 9.59 -17.28
N SER A 322 9.40 9.65 -17.26
CA SER A 322 8.65 10.84 -17.67
C SER A 322 8.20 11.66 -16.46
N ASN A 323 7.43 11.05 -15.54
CA ASN A 323 6.89 11.70 -14.35
C ASN A 323 7.30 11.00 -13.05
N GLY A 324 8.32 10.12 -13.10
CA GLY A 324 8.89 9.37 -11.99
C GLY A 324 9.70 8.18 -12.48
N TYR A 325 10.30 7.45 -11.54
CA TYR A 325 11.11 6.27 -11.81
C TYR A 325 10.53 5.03 -11.13
N TYR A 326 10.40 3.94 -11.88
CA TYR A 326 10.22 2.60 -11.33
C TYR A 326 11.55 1.92 -11.09
N ILE A 327 11.66 1.19 -9.97
CA ILE A 327 12.65 0.14 -9.80
C ILE A 327 11.98 -1.22 -9.91
N SER A 328 12.60 -2.15 -10.62
CA SER A 328 12.06 -3.49 -10.83
C SER A 328 11.90 -4.23 -9.51
N SER A 329 10.81 -4.99 -9.39
CA SER A 329 10.54 -5.90 -8.28
C SER A 329 10.55 -7.34 -8.78
N TYR A 330 11.03 -8.26 -7.97
CA TYR A 330 11.20 -9.67 -8.28
C TYR A 330 10.58 -10.51 -7.18
N THR A 331 9.95 -11.61 -7.58
CA THR A 331 9.48 -12.66 -6.70
C THR A 331 9.82 -14.01 -7.32
N ALA A 332 9.74 -15.09 -6.55
CA ALA A 332 9.80 -16.45 -7.05
C ALA A 332 8.48 -17.16 -6.72
N ASP A 333 8.24 -18.29 -7.37
CA ASP A 333 7.16 -19.18 -6.97
C ASP A 333 7.50 -19.76 -5.59
N CYS A 334 6.90 -19.17 -4.58
CA CYS A 334 7.09 -19.50 -3.18
C CYS A 334 5.81 -20.12 -2.65
N ASN A 335 5.60 -21.41 -2.96
CA ASN A 335 4.46 -22.12 -2.43
C ASN A 335 4.49 -22.11 -0.90
N LEU A 336 3.51 -21.44 -0.27
CA LEU A 336 3.37 -21.37 1.19
C LEU A 336 2.53 -22.56 1.72
N GLU A 337 2.40 -23.62 0.93
CA GLU A 337 1.37 -24.66 1.06
C GLU A 337 1.35 -25.44 2.37
N ASN A 338 2.44 -25.61 3.08
CA ASN A 338 2.47 -26.64 4.11
C ASN A 338 2.58 -26.15 5.55
N ASP A 339 2.86 -24.88 5.82
CA ASP A 339 3.26 -24.49 7.17
C ASP A 339 2.33 -23.52 7.91
N TYR A 340 1.26 -22.97 7.25
CA TYR A 340 0.47 -21.91 7.85
C TYR A 340 -1.04 -22.08 7.71
N TYR A 341 -1.61 -22.85 8.59
CA TYR A 341 -3.06 -23.10 8.63
C TYR A 341 -3.88 -21.91 9.15
N ASN A 342 -3.31 -20.82 9.57
CA ASN A 342 -4.00 -19.57 9.95
C ASN A 342 -3.01 -18.47 10.40
N PRO A 343 -2.15 -17.92 9.54
CA PRO A 343 -1.23 -16.88 9.97
C PRO A 343 -2.02 -15.64 10.38
N SER A 344 -1.57 -14.93 11.40
CA SER A 344 -2.07 -13.60 11.68
C SER A 344 -1.83 -12.69 10.46
N ASN A 345 -2.64 -11.63 10.30
CA ASN A 345 -2.47 -10.70 9.18
C ASN A 345 -1.06 -10.09 9.12
N LYS A 346 -0.41 -9.88 10.27
CA LYS A 346 0.94 -9.36 10.36
C LYS A 346 1.95 -10.38 9.85
N GLU A 347 1.90 -11.61 10.36
CA GLU A 347 2.78 -12.71 9.94
C GLU A 347 2.67 -12.98 8.43
N PHE A 348 1.45 -12.99 7.90
CA PHE A 348 1.22 -13.15 6.47
C PHE A 348 1.92 -12.05 5.64
N GLY A 349 1.76 -10.79 6.04
CA GLY A 349 2.40 -9.66 5.38
C GLY A 349 3.94 -9.72 5.48
N GLU A 350 4.47 -10.10 6.63
CA GLU A 350 5.91 -10.26 6.86
C GLU A 350 6.50 -11.40 6.00
N ILE A 351 5.83 -12.54 5.98
CA ILE A 351 6.22 -13.71 5.19
C ILE A 351 6.26 -13.35 3.69
N TYR A 352 5.18 -12.78 3.18
CA TYR A 352 5.10 -12.44 1.76
C TYR A 352 6.13 -11.37 1.37
N SER A 353 6.34 -10.33 2.19
CA SER A 353 7.30 -9.28 1.89
C SER A 353 8.75 -9.79 1.82
N GLN A 354 9.09 -10.88 2.52
CA GLN A 354 10.41 -11.53 2.42
C GLN A 354 10.59 -12.29 1.10
N SER A 355 9.51 -12.63 0.41
CA SER A 355 9.55 -13.24 -0.93
C SER A 355 9.71 -12.20 -2.05
N ILE A 356 9.79 -10.92 -1.73
CA ILE A 356 9.90 -9.82 -2.69
C ILE A 356 11.27 -9.15 -2.54
N THR A 357 11.96 -8.95 -3.65
CA THR A 357 13.17 -8.12 -3.69
C THR A 357 13.07 -7.05 -4.76
N LEU A 358 13.83 -5.97 -4.59
CA LEU A 358 13.84 -4.83 -5.49
C LEU A 358 15.22 -4.69 -6.17
N ASN A 359 15.26 -4.04 -7.33
CA ASN A 359 16.53 -3.75 -8.01
C ASN A 359 17.22 -2.53 -7.38
N TYR A 360 18.01 -2.77 -6.33
CA TYR A 360 18.72 -1.71 -5.61
C TYR A 360 19.84 -1.06 -6.44
N LYS A 361 20.33 -1.72 -7.51
CA LYS A 361 21.25 -1.09 -8.47
C LYS A 361 20.54 0.00 -9.27
N GLN A 362 19.33 -0.27 -9.75
CA GLN A 362 18.50 0.76 -10.39
C GLN A 362 18.18 1.89 -9.42
N LEU A 363 17.81 1.58 -8.17
CA LEU A 363 17.57 2.59 -7.14
C LEU A 363 18.75 3.53 -6.98
N LYS A 364 19.96 2.98 -6.80
CA LYS A 364 21.19 3.77 -6.68
C LYS A 364 21.41 4.66 -7.90
N THR A 365 21.22 4.13 -9.10
CA THR A 365 21.40 4.87 -10.35
C THR A 365 20.44 6.07 -10.42
N TYR A 366 19.14 5.85 -10.18
CA TYR A 366 18.13 6.92 -10.28
C TYR A 366 18.27 7.96 -9.15
N LEU A 367 18.67 7.55 -7.94
CA LEU A 367 18.98 8.47 -6.86
C LEU A 367 20.15 9.39 -7.26
N LEU A 368 21.24 8.82 -7.76
CA LEU A 368 22.41 9.62 -8.20
C LEU A 368 22.05 10.58 -9.33
N GLN A 369 21.27 10.15 -10.33
CA GLN A 369 20.80 11.03 -11.41
C GLN A 369 20.02 12.23 -10.89
N LEU A 370 19.09 12.00 -9.95
CA LEU A 370 18.29 13.07 -9.37
C LEU A 370 19.12 13.96 -8.44
N ILE A 371 19.97 13.40 -7.57
CA ILE A 371 20.80 14.17 -6.65
C ILE A 371 21.74 15.12 -7.42
N GLN A 372 22.28 14.67 -8.54
CA GLN A 372 23.26 15.43 -9.34
C GLN A 372 22.60 16.48 -10.26
N SER A 373 21.29 16.42 -10.47
CA SER A 373 20.60 17.31 -11.41
C SER A 373 19.31 17.92 -10.83
N PRO A 374 19.39 19.08 -10.17
CA PRO A 374 18.22 19.84 -9.71
C PRO A 374 17.23 20.16 -10.83
N ASP A 375 17.71 20.42 -12.04
CA ASP A 375 16.85 20.68 -13.20
C ASP A 375 16.03 19.45 -13.58
N LEU A 376 16.63 18.26 -13.55
CA LEU A 376 15.92 17.00 -13.78
C LEU A 376 14.87 16.73 -12.68
N GLN A 377 15.23 17.03 -11.41
CA GLN A 377 14.26 16.96 -10.31
C GLN A 377 13.02 17.84 -10.61
N LYS A 378 13.27 19.09 -10.98
CA LYS A 378 12.22 20.07 -11.30
C LYS A 378 11.38 19.61 -12.49
N GLN A 379 12.00 19.16 -13.57
CA GLN A 379 11.33 18.70 -14.78
C GLN A 379 10.39 17.51 -14.49
N ILE A 380 10.91 16.48 -13.82
CA ILE A 380 10.13 15.28 -13.50
C ILE A 380 9.03 15.61 -12.47
N GLY A 381 9.35 16.40 -11.45
CA GLY A 381 8.39 16.83 -10.44
C GLY A 381 7.23 17.65 -11.03
N GLN A 382 7.49 18.54 -11.96
CA GLN A 382 6.44 19.28 -12.67
C GLN A 382 5.52 18.35 -13.47
N LYS A 383 6.07 17.44 -14.27
CA LYS A 383 5.29 16.44 -15.01
C LYS A 383 4.50 15.52 -14.09
N ALA A 384 5.06 15.16 -12.92
CA ALA A 384 4.36 14.41 -11.90
C ALA A 384 3.11 15.17 -11.43
N ARG A 385 3.24 16.44 -11.07
CA ARG A 385 2.12 17.28 -10.63
C ARG A 385 1.07 17.48 -11.73
N GLU A 386 1.48 17.74 -12.96
CA GLU A 386 0.57 17.85 -14.11
C GLU A 386 -0.29 16.59 -14.25
N THR A 387 0.34 15.41 -14.21
CA THR A 387 -0.37 14.12 -14.25
C THR A 387 -1.43 13.99 -13.15
N ILE A 388 -1.11 14.45 -11.92
CA ILE A 388 -2.05 14.40 -10.81
C ILE A 388 -3.23 15.37 -11.06
N LYS A 389 -2.94 16.59 -11.46
CA LYS A 389 -3.99 17.60 -11.73
C LYS A 389 -4.95 17.16 -12.83
N GLU A 390 -4.46 16.49 -13.86
CA GLU A 390 -5.25 16.02 -14.99
C GLU A 390 -6.07 14.77 -14.70
N LYS A 391 -5.57 13.86 -13.84
CA LYS A 391 -6.11 12.47 -13.78
C LYS A 391 -6.44 11.95 -12.38
N LYS A 392 -5.98 12.61 -11.32
CA LYS A 392 -6.00 12.05 -9.96
C LYS A 392 -6.42 13.06 -8.89
N THR A 393 -7.31 14.01 -9.23
CA THR A 393 -7.90 14.93 -8.24
C THR A 393 -9.08 14.29 -7.52
N GLN A 394 -9.46 14.86 -6.37
CA GLN A 394 -10.64 14.42 -5.63
C GLN A 394 -11.92 14.55 -6.45
N ASP A 395 -12.04 15.61 -7.27
CA ASP A 395 -13.20 15.84 -8.14
C ASP A 395 -13.31 14.77 -9.24
N ILE A 396 -12.17 14.39 -9.86
CA ILE A 396 -12.14 13.31 -10.87
C ILE A 396 -12.55 11.98 -10.24
N MET A 397 -12.03 11.68 -9.05
CA MET A 397 -12.43 10.51 -8.28
C MET A 397 -13.93 10.52 -8.03
N TYR A 398 -14.46 11.61 -7.48
CA TYR A 398 -15.88 11.73 -7.13
C TYR A 398 -16.80 11.59 -8.35
N ASN A 399 -16.46 12.24 -9.47
CA ASN A 399 -17.21 12.10 -10.71
C ASN A 399 -17.21 10.65 -11.22
N SER A 400 -16.11 9.91 -11.05
CA SER A 400 -16.07 8.49 -11.39
C SER A 400 -17.00 7.65 -10.51
N TYR A 401 -17.11 7.97 -9.21
CA TYR A 401 -18.10 7.35 -8.33
C TYR A 401 -19.53 7.65 -8.77
N LYS A 402 -19.86 8.91 -9.09
CA LYS A 402 -21.19 9.29 -9.56
C LYS A 402 -21.60 8.56 -10.85
N ASN A 403 -20.67 8.49 -11.80
CA ASN A 403 -20.91 7.79 -13.07
C ASN A 403 -21.15 6.29 -12.85
N LEU A 404 -20.36 5.65 -11.99
CA LEU A 404 -20.52 4.25 -11.66
C LEU A 404 -21.87 4.00 -10.93
N ILE A 405 -22.21 4.81 -9.95
CA ILE A 405 -23.47 4.73 -9.21
C ILE A 405 -24.66 4.84 -10.18
N SER A 406 -24.66 5.83 -11.06
CA SER A 406 -25.70 6.00 -12.07
C SER A 406 -25.81 4.78 -12.99
N HIS A 407 -24.68 4.25 -13.43
CA HIS A 407 -24.63 3.05 -14.26
C HIS A 407 -25.21 1.81 -13.56
N ILE A 408 -24.85 1.60 -12.29
CA ILE A 408 -25.33 0.46 -11.49
C ILE A 408 -26.84 0.56 -11.26
N ILE A 409 -27.34 1.74 -10.87
CA ILE A 409 -28.79 1.94 -10.65
C ILE A 409 -29.60 1.65 -11.91
N ASN A 410 -29.09 2.03 -13.09
CA ASN A 410 -29.76 1.81 -14.36
C ASN A 410 -29.70 0.36 -14.84
N LYS A 411 -28.77 -0.46 -14.34
CA LYS A 411 -28.57 -1.86 -14.77
C LYS A 411 -29.38 -2.90 -13.99
N LYS A 412 -30.17 -2.54 -13.05
CA LYS A 412 -30.77 -3.37 -11.98
C LYS A 412 -31.62 -4.62 -12.40
N ASN A 413 -31.56 -5.14 -13.62
CA ASN A 413 -32.66 -6.04 -14.13
C ASN A 413 -32.29 -7.48 -14.53
N ASN A 414 -31.04 -8.02 -14.35
CA ASN A 414 -30.73 -9.40 -14.82
C ASN A 414 -29.96 -10.26 -13.80
N GLU A 415 -30.28 -11.56 -13.67
CA GLU A 415 -29.59 -12.55 -12.81
C GLU A 415 -28.55 -13.38 -13.58
N GLU A 416 -27.40 -13.70 -12.95
CA GLU A 416 -26.35 -14.55 -13.52
C GLU A 416 -25.76 -15.57 -12.52
N LYS A 417 -25.11 -16.64 -13.06
CA LYS A 417 -24.46 -17.71 -12.28
C LYS A 417 -23.05 -17.37 -11.87
N PHE A 418 -22.64 -17.81 -10.67
CA PHE A 418 -21.32 -17.61 -10.08
C PHE A 418 -20.36 -18.79 -10.36
N LEU A 419 -19.05 -18.50 -10.37
CA LEU A 419 -18.00 -19.50 -10.53
C LEU A 419 -17.67 -20.20 -9.21
N GLU A 420 -17.31 -21.49 -9.27
CA GLU A 420 -16.81 -22.25 -8.11
C GLU A 420 -15.43 -21.76 -7.64
N ILE A 421 -15.17 -21.88 -6.34
CA ILE A 421 -13.93 -21.44 -5.71
C ILE A 421 -12.98 -22.64 -5.60
N PRO A 422 -11.67 -22.49 -5.86
CA PRO A 422 -10.68 -23.51 -5.54
C PRO A 422 -10.63 -23.79 -4.04
N ASP A 423 -10.44 -25.04 -3.65
CA ASP A 423 -10.39 -25.47 -2.25
C ASP A 423 -9.19 -24.88 -1.48
N TYR A 424 -8.17 -24.42 -2.19
CA TYR A 424 -7.03 -23.77 -1.60
C TYR A 424 -6.55 -22.55 -2.43
N ILE A 425 -5.89 -21.59 -1.77
CA ILE A 425 -5.37 -20.36 -2.38
C ILE A 425 -3.84 -20.46 -2.46
N ASN A 426 -3.31 -20.52 -3.68
CA ASN A 426 -1.90 -20.27 -3.90
C ASN A 426 -1.65 -18.74 -3.89
N ILE A 427 -1.02 -18.26 -2.82
CA ILE A 427 -0.74 -16.84 -2.60
C ILE A 427 0.21 -16.28 -3.64
N SER A 428 1.18 -17.09 -4.09
CA SER A 428 2.11 -16.70 -5.13
C SER A 428 1.39 -16.42 -6.44
N ASP A 429 0.47 -17.30 -6.85
CA ASP A 429 -0.32 -17.10 -8.08
C ASP A 429 -1.24 -15.88 -7.97
N LEU A 430 -1.79 -15.68 -6.77
CA LEU A 430 -2.69 -14.56 -6.51
C LEU A 430 -2.00 -13.20 -6.65
N PHE A 431 -0.75 -13.07 -6.23
CA PHE A 431 -0.03 -11.80 -6.15
C PHE A 431 1.20 -11.69 -7.07
N SER A 432 1.58 -12.74 -7.81
CA SER A 432 2.73 -12.71 -8.73
C SER A 432 2.69 -11.54 -9.71
N HIS A 433 1.48 -11.16 -10.18
CA HIS A 433 1.27 -10.00 -11.06
C HIS A 433 1.62 -8.65 -10.40
N GLN A 434 1.80 -8.60 -9.07
CA GLN A 434 2.18 -7.38 -8.35
C GLN A 434 3.66 -7.02 -8.58
N CYS A 435 4.52 -8.01 -8.83
CA CYS A 435 5.92 -7.78 -9.18
C CYS A 435 6.09 -7.50 -10.68
N SER A 436 7.17 -6.83 -11.06
CA SER A 436 7.50 -6.59 -12.46
C SER A 436 8.09 -7.82 -13.14
N HIS A 437 8.75 -8.70 -12.37
CA HIS A 437 9.41 -9.92 -12.86
C HIS A 437 9.27 -11.04 -11.84
N GLN A 438 9.18 -12.27 -12.35
CA GLN A 438 9.20 -13.48 -11.54
C GLN A 438 10.48 -14.25 -11.83
N LEU A 439 11.26 -14.56 -10.79
CA LEU A 439 12.44 -15.40 -10.91
C LEU A 439 12.05 -16.86 -11.15
N THR A 440 12.80 -17.51 -12.00
CA THR A 440 12.66 -18.94 -12.30
C THR A 440 13.69 -19.77 -11.53
N TYR A 441 13.46 -21.08 -11.42
CA TYR A 441 14.43 -21.98 -10.78
C TYR A 441 15.72 -22.18 -11.60
N ASN A 442 15.76 -21.65 -12.83
CA ASN A 442 16.92 -21.68 -13.73
C ASN A 442 17.73 -20.38 -13.74
N ASP A 443 17.26 -19.34 -13.06
CA ASP A 443 18.04 -18.10 -12.93
C ASP A 443 19.33 -18.36 -12.16
N LEU A 444 20.42 -17.78 -12.65
CA LEU A 444 21.76 -18.02 -12.11
C LEU A 444 22.11 -16.98 -11.03
N PHE A 445 22.58 -17.45 -9.91
CA PHE A 445 22.94 -16.63 -8.74
C PHE A 445 24.45 -16.57 -8.56
N TYR A 446 24.93 -15.44 -8.08
CA TYR A 446 26.34 -15.13 -7.87
C TYR A 446 26.56 -14.46 -6.51
N LEU A 447 27.72 -14.66 -5.87
CA LEU A 447 28.11 -13.83 -4.75
C LEU A 447 28.46 -12.39 -5.18
N THR A 448 28.28 -11.46 -4.27
CA THR A 448 28.89 -10.12 -4.38
C THR A 448 30.31 -10.16 -3.84
N ASN A 449 31.21 -9.27 -4.30
CA ASN A 449 32.63 -9.31 -4.00
C ASN A 449 32.99 -9.27 -2.48
N ASP A 450 32.06 -8.83 -1.62
CA ASP A 450 32.30 -8.66 -0.17
C ASP A 450 31.36 -9.52 0.69
N THR A 451 30.75 -10.54 0.11
CA THR A 451 29.63 -11.26 0.76
C THR A 451 30.03 -11.93 2.08
N LYS A 452 31.16 -12.60 2.14
CA LYS A 452 31.58 -13.36 3.34
C LYS A 452 31.80 -12.42 4.53
N GLU A 453 32.55 -11.35 4.33
CA GLU A 453 32.80 -10.33 5.35
C GLU A 453 31.52 -9.59 5.76
N LYS A 454 30.61 -9.35 4.80
CA LYS A 454 29.29 -8.76 5.08
C LYS A 454 28.40 -9.65 5.89
N VAL A 455 28.33 -10.95 5.61
CA VAL A 455 27.48 -11.87 6.37
C VAL A 455 27.94 -11.96 7.81
N GLU A 456 29.24 -12.07 8.07
CA GLU A 456 29.79 -12.11 9.42
C GLU A 456 29.54 -10.79 10.19
N LYS A 457 29.66 -9.65 9.52
CA LYS A 457 29.45 -8.33 10.13
C LYS A 457 27.98 -7.92 10.23
N GLU A 458 27.11 -8.41 9.36
CA GLU A 458 25.74 -7.96 9.21
C GLU A 458 24.69 -8.98 9.63
N SER A 459 25.07 -10.21 10.05
CA SER A 459 24.12 -11.25 10.49
C SER A 459 23.17 -10.80 11.61
N HIS A 460 23.64 -9.86 12.48
CA HIS A 460 22.83 -9.26 13.52
C HIS A 460 21.78 -8.24 12.99
N PHE A 461 21.81 -7.89 11.70
CA PHE A 461 20.78 -7.08 11.02
C PHE A 461 19.71 -7.91 10.35
N PHE A 462 19.75 -9.24 10.46
CA PHE A 462 18.66 -10.08 10.00
C PHE A 462 17.49 -9.93 10.96
N PHE A 463 16.48 -9.16 10.52
CA PHE A 463 15.35 -8.76 11.35
C PHE A 463 14.26 -9.84 11.45
N PHE A 464 14.34 -10.87 10.62
CA PHE A 464 13.29 -11.86 10.46
C PHE A 464 13.87 -13.27 10.64
N GLU A 465 13.80 -13.76 11.86
CA GLU A 465 13.78 -15.20 12.10
C GLU A 465 12.34 -15.67 11.88
N ASN A 466 12.07 -16.21 10.73
CA ASN A 466 10.80 -16.84 10.48
C ASN A 466 11.00 -18.12 9.68
N GLN A 467 9.93 -18.90 9.55
CA GLN A 467 9.97 -20.21 8.88
C GLN A 467 10.26 -20.12 7.37
N LEU A 468 10.36 -18.92 6.79
CA LEU A 468 10.71 -18.72 5.37
C LEU A 468 12.20 -18.60 5.13
N THR A 469 12.91 -17.97 6.05
CA THR A 469 14.36 -17.88 6.03
C THR A 469 14.91 -18.88 7.02
N ASN A 470 15.38 -20.02 6.54
CA ASN A 470 16.10 -20.94 7.36
C ASN A 470 17.57 -20.51 7.39
N TYR A 471 18.00 -19.91 8.50
CA TYR A 471 19.39 -19.47 8.69
C TYR A 471 20.41 -20.58 8.51
N ASP A 472 20.02 -21.83 8.81
CA ASP A 472 20.87 -23.00 8.58
C ASP A 472 21.18 -23.23 7.09
N LEU A 473 20.40 -22.63 6.17
CA LEU A 473 20.63 -22.70 4.73
C LEU A 473 21.39 -21.51 4.18
N ILE A 474 21.41 -20.37 4.85
CA ILE A 474 22.07 -19.16 4.37
C ILE A 474 23.57 -19.41 4.19
N THR A 475 24.24 -19.92 5.23
CA THR A 475 25.68 -20.21 5.19
C THR A 475 26.02 -21.26 4.13
N PRO A 476 25.34 -22.40 4.02
CA PRO A 476 25.56 -23.37 2.94
C PRO A 476 25.36 -22.80 1.53
N ILE A 477 24.32 -22.01 1.31
CA ILE A 477 24.07 -21.37 0.00
C ILE A 477 25.23 -20.44 -0.35
N ILE A 478 25.66 -19.57 0.57
CA ILE A 478 26.79 -18.66 0.36
C ILE A 478 28.08 -19.43 0.09
N PHE A 479 28.34 -20.49 0.85
CA PHE A 479 29.50 -21.35 0.64
C PHE A 479 29.52 -21.96 -0.76
N MET A 480 28.39 -22.49 -1.23
CA MET A 480 28.29 -23.08 -2.56
C MET A 480 28.44 -22.04 -3.67
N LEU A 481 27.83 -20.86 -3.54
CA LEU A 481 27.97 -19.78 -4.51
C LEU A 481 29.37 -19.17 -4.53
N ASN A 482 30.19 -19.38 -3.48
CA ASN A 482 31.60 -18.98 -3.46
C ASN A 482 32.48 -19.85 -4.34
N THR A 483 32.04 -21.08 -4.65
CA THR A 483 32.80 -21.99 -5.55
C THR A 483 32.49 -21.72 -7.00
N GLU A 484 31.22 -21.55 -7.34
CA GLU A 484 30.72 -21.28 -8.69
C GLU A 484 29.31 -20.68 -8.67
N PRO A 485 28.91 -19.93 -9.69
CA PRO A 485 27.51 -19.52 -9.87
C PRO A 485 26.59 -20.72 -10.01
N MET A 486 25.41 -20.69 -9.33
CA MET A 486 24.46 -21.80 -9.37
C MET A 486 23.02 -21.32 -9.52
N THR A 487 22.21 -22.16 -10.16
CA THR A 487 20.75 -21.99 -10.22
C THR A 487 20.10 -22.54 -8.96
N ILE A 488 18.83 -22.14 -8.70
CA ILE A 488 18.03 -22.70 -7.60
C ILE A 488 17.93 -24.23 -7.74
N ASN A 489 17.79 -24.76 -8.96
CA ASN A 489 17.75 -26.19 -9.19
C ASN A 489 19.04 -26.91 -8.73
N GLN A 490 20.20 -26.34 -9.02
CA GLN A 490 21.50 -26.88 -8.62
C GLN A 490 21.70 -26.80 -7.11
N LEU A 491 21.40 -25.65 -6.50
CA LEU A 491 21.49 -25.46 -5.05
C LEU A 491 20.55 -26.41 -4.31
N ALA A 492 19.30 -26.55 -4.76
CA ALA A 492 18.33 -27.45 -4.15
C ALA A 492 18.77 -28.90 -4.19
N SER A 493 19.31 -29.34 -5.33
CA SER A 493 19.87 -30.70 -5.47
C SER A 493 21.05 -30.93 -4.54
N LYS A 494 22.05 -30.02 -4.52
CA LYS A 494 23.27 -30.16 -3.68
C LYS A 494 22.95 -30.09 -2.19
N LEU A 495 21.95 -29.30 -1.78
CA LEU A 495 21.54 -29.16 -0.38
C LEU A 495 20.54 -30.22 0.08
N ASN A 496 20.03 -31.04 -0.84
CA ASN A 496 18.92 -31.97 -0.59
C ASN A 496 17.72 -31.29 0.07
N LYS A 497 17.31 -30.16 -0.48
CA LYS A 497 16.19 -29.34 0.01
C LYS A 497 15.21 -29.01 -1.13
N SER A 498 13.97 -28.66 -0.75
CA SER A 498 12.97 -28.25 -1.76
C SER A 498 13.41 -26.98 -2.49
N LYS A 499 13.11 -26.92 -3.80
CA LYS A 499 13.40 -25.75 -4.65
C LYS A 499 12.76 -24.47 -4.08
N THR A 500 11.56 -24.58 -3.59
CA THR A 500 10.82 -23.48 -2.94
C THR A 500 11.56 -22.92 -1.73
N LEU A 501 12.06 -23.78 -0.85
CA LEU A 501 12.80 -23.35 0.34
C LEU A 501 14.12 -22.65 -0.04
N VAL A 502 14.84 -23.20 -1.03
CA VAL A 502 16.07 -22.59 -1.54
C VAL A 502 15.79 -21.27 -2.22
N ALA A 503 14.72 -21.18 -3.05
CA ALA A 503 14.30 -19.93 -3.70
C ALA A 503 14.02 -18.81 -2.68
N LYS A 504 13.30 -19.12 -1.60
CA LYS A 504 13.01 -18.17 -0.52
C LYS A 504 14.28 -17.61 0.11
N ASN A 505 15.25 -18.48 0.40
CA ASN A 505 16.54 -18.07 0.98
C ASN A 505 17.38 -17.26 -0.02
N CYS A 506 17.38 -17.61 -1.31
CA CYS A 506 18.02 -16.81 -2.35
C CYS A 506 17.38 -15.41 -2.51
N LEU A 507 16.05 -15.31 -2.48
CA LEU A 507 15.36 -14.01 -2.51
C LEU A 507 15.70 -13.14 -1.29
N PHE A 508 15.78 -13.76 -0.11
CA PHE A 508 16.23 -13.06 1.09
C PHE A 508 17.66 -12.54 0.93
N LEU A 509 18.59 -13.38 0.47
CA LEU A 509 19.99 -13.01 0.24
C LEU A 509 20.11 -11.91 -0.86
N LEU A 510 19.29 -11.95 -1.91
CA LEU A 510 19.18 -10.88 -2.91
C LEU A 510 18.69 -9.57 -2.28
N LYS A 511 17.63 -9.64 -1.48
CA LYS A 511 17.05 -8.47 -0.77
C LYS A 511 18.09 -7.83 0.14
N GLN A 512 18.91 -8.63 0.81
CA GLN A 512 19.98 -8.15 1.69
C GLN A 512 21.27 -7.80 0.95
N THR A 513 21.29 -7.91 -0.38
CA THR A 513 22.43 -7.58 -1.26
C THR A 513 23.67 -8.47 -1.08
N PHE A 514 23.52 -9.68 -0.53
CA PHE A 514 24.63 -10.63 -0.38
C PHE A 514 24.90 -11.40 -1.67
N ILE A 515 23.91 -11.62 -2.49
CA ILE A 515 24.03 -12.30 -3.79
C ILE A 515 23.45 -11.44 -4.91
N ARG A 516 23.76 -11.81 -6.14
CA ARG A 516 23.19 -11.23 -7.38
C ARG A 516 22.52 -12.35 -8.17
N ALA A 517 21.56 -12.01 -9.01
CA ALA A 517 21.02 -12.91 -10.02
C ALA A 517 21.19 -12.28 -11.41
N ASN A 518 21.31 -13.11 -12.44
CA ASN A 518 21.15 -12.67 -13.82
C ASN A 518 19.68 -12.34 -14.04
N MET A 519 19.33 -11.10 -13.70
CA MET A 519 18.00 -10.57 -13.93
C MET A 519 18.01 -9.90 -15.30
N THR A 520 17.57 -10.63 -16.31
CA THR A 520 17.38 -10.12 -17.68
C THR A 520 16.20 -9.18 -17.78
#